data_031fcaf27f2ddb9394a737c63f562f84
#
_entry.id   031fcaf27f2ddb9394a737c63f562f84
#
_cell.length_a   1.000
_cell.length_b   1.000
_cell.length_c   1.000
_cell.angle_alpha   90.00
_cell.angle_beta   90.00
_cell.angle_gamma   90.00
#
_symmetry.space_group_name_H-M   'P 1'
#
loop_
_entity.id
_entity.type
_entity.pdbx_description
1 polymer ?
#
loop_
_entity_poly.entity_id
_entity_poly.type
_entity_poly.pdbx_seq_one_letter_code
_entity_poly.pdbx_strand_id
1 'polypeptide(L)'
;MAKEVAGLIKLQIKGAAANPAPPVGPALGAKGVNIMEFCKQFNARTQDQAGKIVPVIITVYTDKSFDFVLKTPPVAVQLKEMSKAQKGSGEPNRVKVASVTWEQVRQIAEAKMPDLNCFTVESAMSMVAGTARSMGITVTGENPLAK
;
A
#
# COMPACT_ATOMS: atom_id res chain seq x y z
N MET A 1 -5.54 13.06 28.51
CA MET A 1 -5.85 14.16 27.60
C MET A 1 -5.46 13.80 26.17
N ALA A 2 -6.29 14.20 25.23
CA ALA A 2 -5.97 13.99 23.81
C ALA A 2 -4.77 14.86 23.41
N LYS A 3 -3.80 14.28 22.74
CA LYS A 3 -2.66 15.00 22.21
C LYS A 3 -3.06 15.73 20.94
N GLU A 4 -2.54 16.93 20.77
CA GLU A 4 -2.81 17.69 19.56
C GLU A 4 -1.94 17.20 18.42
N VAL A 5 -2.56 16.92 17.27
CA VAL A 5 -1.87 16.41 16.09
C VAL A 5 -1.12 17.55 15.39
N ALA A 6 0.20 17.40 15.26
CA ALA A 6 1.02 18.36 14.51
C ALA A 6 1.00 18.06 13.02
N GLY A 7 0.84 16.81 12.63
CA GLY A 7 0.77 16.44 11.22
C GLY A 7 0.71 14.95 10.99
N LEU A 8 0.47 14.58 9.73
CA LEU A 8 0.45 13.19 9.28
C LEU A 8 1.55 12.97 8.26
N ILE A 9 2.17 11.79 8.32
CA ILE A 9 3.18 11.36 7.36
C ILE A 9 2.71 10.02 6.79
N LYS A 10 2.67 9.91 5.47
CA LYS A 10 2.27 8.68 4.79
C LYS A 10 3.46 8.16 4.00
N LEU A 11 3.88 6.93 4.28
CA LEU A 11 5.04 6.31 3.65
C LEU A 11 4.71 4.88 3.21
N GLN A 12 5.49 4.38 2.26
CA GLN A 12 5.48 2.98 1.88
C GLN A 12 6.89 2.43 2.12
N ILE A 13 7.00 1.49 3.05
CA ILE A 13 8.29 0.96 3.51
C ILE A 13 8.25 -0.57 3.42
N LYS A 14 9.35 -1.18 3.01
CA LYS A 14 9.45 -2.63 3.03
C LYS A 14 9.38 -3.14 4.46
N GLY A 15 8.59 -4.19 4.69
CA GLY A 15 8.45 -4.80 6.00
C GLY A 15 9.79 -5.30 6.53
N ALA A 16 10.03 -5.06 7.82
CA ALA A 16 11.26 -5.43 8.54
C ALA A 16 12.54 -4.82 7.95
N ALA A 17 12.43 -3.78 7.13
CA ALA A 17 13.56 -3.15 6.44
C ALA A 17 13.58 -1.63 6.54
N ALA A 18 12.88 -1.05 7.52
CA ALA A 18 12.91 0.40 7.75
C ALA A 18 14.30 0.81 8.26
N ASN A 19 14.82 1.87 7.67
CA ASN A 19 16.11 2.45 8.07
C ASN A 19 16.08 3.97 7.92
N PRO A 20 17.06 4.70 8.48
CA PRO A 20 17.09 6.17 8.39
C PRO A 20 17.35 6.73 7.00
N ALA A 21 17.68 5.89 6.02
CA ALA A 21 17.90 6.34 4.65
C ALA A 21 16.59 6.81 4.01
N PRO A 22 16.65 7.64 2.94
CA PRO A 22 15.43 8.04 2.24
C PRO A 22 14.60 6.83 1.81
N PRO A 23 13.26 6.90 1.86
CA PRO A 23 12.45 8.10 2.11
C PRO A 23 12.11 8.36 3.59
N VAL A 24 12.49 7.48 4.51
CA VAL A 24 12.07 7.54 5.92
C VAL A 24 12.70 8.72 6.65
N GLY A 25 14.03 8.87 6.53
CA GLY A 25 14.77 9.90 7.25
C GLY A 25 14.27 11.31 7.02
N PRO A 26 14.25 11.78 5.75
CA PRO A 26 13.80 13.14 5.45
C PRO A 26 12.35 13.41 5.87
N ALA A 27 11.45 12.44 5.68
CA ALA A 27 10.03 12.60 6.02
C ALA A 27 9.82 12.77 7.53
N LEU A 28 10.48 11.95 8.33
CA LEU A 28 10.37 12.00 9.79
C LEU A 28 11.18 13.16 10.37
N GLY A 29 12.35 13.41 9.83
CA GLY A 29 13.22 14.50 10.27
C GLY A 29 12.58 15.87 10.13
N ALA A 30 11.82 16.08 9.07
CA ALA A 30 11.10 17.32 8.83
C ALA A 30 10.05 17.61 9.92
N LYS A 31 9.54 16.58 10.57
CA LYS A 31 8.56 16.70 11.65
C LYS A 31 9.19 16.57 13.06
N GLY A 32 10.50 16.38 13.14
CA GLY A 32 11.20 16.27 14.41
C GLY A 32 10.96 14.95 15.15
N VAL A 33 10.57 13.91 14.47
CA VAL A 33 10.31 12.58 15.06
C VAL A 33 11.62 11.80 15.21
N ASN A 34 11.73 10.97 16.26
CA ASN A 34 12.88 10.09 16.44
C ASN A 34 12.85 8.95 15.42
N ILE A 35 13.70 9.08 14.41
CA ILE A 35 13.76 8.15 13.27
C ILE A 35 14.16 6.73 13.71
N MET A 36 15.13 6.62 14.58
CA MET A 36 15.64 5.32 15.04
C MET A 36 14.59 4.54 15.81
N GLU A 37 13.87 5.22 16.69
CA GLU A 37 12.78 4.60 17.45
C GLU A 37 11.66 4.11 16.55
N PHE A 38 11.27 4.93 15.57
CA PHE A 38 10.28 4.55 14.59
C PHE A 38 10.72 3.29 13.80
N CYS A 39 11.93 3.29 13.29
CA CYS A 39 12.48 2.15 12.54
C CYS A 39 12.45 0.87 13.37
N LYS A 40 12.84 0.95 14.64
CA LYS A 40 12.85 -0.18 15.55
C LYS A 40 11.45 -0.75 15.76
N GLN A 41 10.48 0.12 16.07
CA GLN A 41 9.10 -0.28 16.30
C GLN A 41 8.45 -0.83 15.02
N PHE A 42 8.67 -0.18 13.90
CA PHE A 42 8.15 -0.62 12.60
C PHE A 42 8.69 -2.01 12.24
N ASN A 43 10.00 -2.21 12.34
CA ASN A 43 10.61 -3.49 12.03
C ASN A 43 10.08 -4.60 12.94
N ALA A 44 9.88 -4.31 14.23
CA ALA A 44 9.33 -5.28 15.18
C ALA A 44 7.90 -5.70 14.80
N ARG A 45 7.08 -4.75 14.35
CA ARG A 45 5.68 -5.03 13.98
C ARG A 45 5.53 -5.67 12.61
N THR A 46 6.50 -5.52 11.72
CA THR A 46 6.41 -5.99 10.33
C THR A 46 7.29 -7.20 10.02
N GLN A 47 7.79 -7.89 11.04
CA GLN A 47 8.63 -9.08 10.83
C GLN A 47 7.91 -10.14 10.00
N ASP A 48 6.60 -10.32 10.20
CA ASP A 48 5.79 -11.29 9.45
C ASP A 48 5.59 -10.89 7.99
N GLN A 49 5.83 -9.62 7.67
CA GLN A 49 5.63 -9.05 6.34
C GLN A 49 6.95 -8.67 5.68
N ALA A 50 8.04 -9.32 6.10
CA ALA A 50 9.37 -9.05 5.53
C ALA A 50 9.36 -9.24 4.01
N GLY A 51 9.93 -8.28 3.30
CA GLY A 51 9.98 -8.27 1.84
C GLY A 51 8.74 -7.71 1.15
N LYS A 52 7.65 -7.49 1.87
CA LYS A 52 6.43 -6.86 1.32
C LYS A 52 6.46 -5.36 1.59
N ILE A 53 5.93 -4.59 0.66
CA ILE A 53 5.79 -3.14 0.87
C ILE A 53 4.57 -2.91 1.76
N VAL A 54 4.79 -2.24 2.89
CA VAL A 54 3.74 -1.95 3.86
C VAL A 54 3.50 -0.44 3.87
N PRO A 55 2.30 0.03 3.54
CA PRO A 55 1.95 1.44 3.71
C PRO A 55 1.81 1.73 5.20
N VAL A 56 2.34 2.85 5.64
CA VAL A 56 2.25 3.30 7.03
C VAL A 56 1.77 4.73 7.09
N ILE A 57 0.85 5.00 8.01
CA ILE A 57 0.37 6.35 8.30
C ILE A 57 0.88 6.70 9.70
N ILE A 58 1.73 7.70 9.78
CA ILE A 58 2.34 8.15 11.03
C ILE A 58 1.67 9.42 11.46
N THR A 59 1.11 9.43 12.67
CA THR A 59 0.55 10.63 13.28
C THR A 59 1.58 11.24 14.21
N VAL A 60 1.98 12.48 13.96
CA VAL A 60 2.95 13.20 14.77
C VAL A 60 2.21 14.19 15.66
N TYR A 61 2.52 14.20 16.95
CA TYR A 61 1.92 15.10 17.91
C TYR A 61 2.82 16.29 18.23
N THR A 62 2.25 17.32 18.83
CA THR A 62 2.98 18.56 19.16
C THR A 62 4.11 18.35 20.15
N ASP A 63 4.02 17.29 20.98
CA ASP A 63 5.08 16.93 21.93
C ASP A 63 6.20 16.09 21.31
N LYS A 64 6.21 15.96 19.96
CA LYS A 64 7.16 15.18 19.17
C LYS A 64 7.02 13.67 19.36
N SER A 65 5.99 13.20 20.04
CA SER A 65 5.63 11.79 20.07
C SER A 65 4.93 11.42 18.76
N PHE A 66 4.86 10.13 18.48
CA PHE A 66 4.22 9.64 17.27
C PHE A 66 3.48 8.33 17.53
N ASP A 67 2.44 8.12 16.72
CA ASP A 67 1.77 6.82 16.58
C ASP A 67 1.74 6.46 15.11
N PHE A 68 1.68 5.19 14.81
CA PHE A 68 1.58 4.76 13.42
C PHE A 68 0.63 3.58 13.27
N VAL A 69 -0.02 3.55 12.10
CA VAL A 69 -0.95 2.49 11.71
C VAL A 69 -0.41 1.84 10.43
N LEU A 70 -0.36 0.52 10.45
CA LEU A 70 0.06 -0.27 9.28
C LEU A 70 -1.18 -0.64 8.47
N LYS A 71 -1.07 -0.53 7.16
CA LYS A 71 -2.11 -0.91 6.21
C LYS A 71 -1.69 -2.16 5.44
N THR A 72 -2.64 -2.75 4.72
CA THR A 72 -2.33 -3.88 3.83
C THR A 72 -1.46 -3.43 2.65
N PRO A 73 -0.69 -4.34 2.01
CA PRO A 73 0.15 -3.94 0.88
C PRO A 73 -0.65 -3.23 -0.21
N PRO A 74 -0.04 -2.24 -0.92
CA PRO A 74 -0.74 -1.50 -1.97
C PRO A 74 -1.21 -2.42 -3.09
N VAL A 75 -2.38 -2.14 -3.64
CA VAL A 75 -2.95 -2.91 -4.76
C VAL A 75 -2.00 -2.93 -5.96
N ALA A 76 -1.35 -1.81 -6.25
CA ALA A 76 -0.41 -1.71 -7.36
C ALA A 76 0.75 -2.71 -7.23
N VAL A 77 1.29 -2.86 -6.03
CA VAL A 77 2.38 -3.81 -5.77
C VAL A 77 1.89 -5.25 -5.92
N GLN A 78 0.71 -5.57 -5.38
CA GLN A 78 0.14 -6.90 -5.49
C GLN A 78 -0.17 -7.27 -6.95
N LEU A 79 -0.68 -6.32 -7.74
CA LEU A 79 -0.93 -6.52 -9.17
C LEU A 79 0.36 -6.80 -9.94
N LYS A 80 1.43 -6.07 -9.64
CA LYS A 80 2.72 -6.30 -10.29
C LYS A 80 3.27 -7.70 -9.96
N GLU A 81 3.16 -8.12 -8.71
CA GLU A 81 3.60 -9.45 -8.30
C GLU A 81 2.82 -10.56 -9.00
N MET A 82 1.50 -10.45 -9.04
CA MET A 82 0.63 -11.46 -9.64
C MET A 82 0.75 -11.52 -11.16
N SER A 83 0.93 -10.37 -11.81
CA SER A 83 1.10 -10.29 -13.26
C SER A 83 2.53 -10.54 -13.71
N LYS A 84 3.48 -10.62 -12.76
CA LYS A 84 4.92 -10.74 -13.03
C LYS A 84 5.48 -9.56 -13.82
N ALA A 85 4.83 -8.41 -13.74
CA ALA A 85 5.29 -7.18 -14.37
C ALA A 85 6.36 -6.51 -13.48
N GLN A 86 7.45 -6.09 -14.10
CA GLN A 86 8.50 -5.37 -13.37
C GLN A 86 8.10 -3.92 -13.08
N LYS A 87 7.32 -3.34 -14.00
CA LYS A 87 6.92 -1.94 -13.92
C LYS A 87 5.55 -1.76 -14.59
N GLY A 88 4.77 -0.83 -14.04
CA GLY A 88 3.53 -0.42 -14.68
C GLY A 88 3.79 0.38 -15.97
N SER A 89 2.76 0.52 -16.80
CA SER A 89 2.86 1.25 -18.07
C SER A 89 2.97 2.76 -17.83
N GLY A 90 3.84 3.40 -18.61
CA GLY A 90 3.89 4.86 -18.69
C GLY A 90 2.73 5.44 -19.49
N GLU A 91 2.14 4.66 -20.38
CA GLU A 91 0.99 5.05 -21.19
C GLU A 91 -0.09 3.96 -21.12
N PRO A 92 -0.78 3.83 -19.94
CA PRO A 92 -1.65 2.67 -19.70
C PRO A 92 -2.83 2.56 -20.64
N ASN A 93 -3.26 3.65 -21.24
CA ASN A 93 -4.34 3.64 -22.21
C ASN A 93 -3.92 3.04 -23.57
N ARG A 94 -2.65 3.16 -23.92
CA ARG A 94 -2.12 2.71 -25.22
C ARG A 94 -1.28 1.45 -25.11
N VAL A 95 -0.45 1.37 -24.06
CA VAL A 95 0.51 0.27 -23.89
C VAL A 95 0.09 -0.57 -22.71
N LYS A 96 -0.28 -1.82 -22.96
CA LYS A 96 -0.59 -2.80 -21.92
C LYS A 96 0.66 -3.65 -21.67
N VAL A 97 1.07 -3.78 -20.41
CA VAL A 97 2.34 -4.42 -20.04
C VAL A 97 2.16 -5.82 -19.49
N ALA A 98 0.96 -6.15 -19.00
CA ALA A 98 0.70 -7.44 -18.37
C ALA A 98 -0.79 -7.72 -18.31
N SER A 99 -1.15 -8.90 -17.81
CA SER A 99 -2.54 -9.26 -17.59
C SER A 99 -2.69 -10.07 -16.30
N VAL A 100 -3.86 -9.96 -15.68
CA VAL A 100 -4.27 -10.76 -14.52
C VAL A 100 -5.66 -11.33 -14.77
N THR A 101 -6.00 -12.39 -14.06
CA THR A 101 -7.35 -12.98 -14.15
C THR A 101 -8.28 -12.36 -13.11
N TRP A 102 -9.59 -12.51 -13.31
CA TRP A 102 -10.57 -12.05 -12.31
C TRP A 102 -10.41 -12.78 -10.98
N GLU A 103 -9.96 -14.02 -11.01
CA GLU A 103 -9.69 -14.77 -9.78
C GLU A 103 -8.55 -14.12 -8.98
N GLN A 104 -7.48 -13.72 -9.65
CA GLN A 104 -6.38 -12.99 -9.01
C GLN A 104 -6.83 -11.65 -8.45
N VAL A 105 -7.67 -10.93 -9.20
CA VAL A 105 -8.29 -9.67 -8.74
C VAL A 105 -9.10 -9.92 -7.47
N ARG A 106 -9.87 -11.00 -7.42
CA ARG A 106 -10.65 -11.37 -6.23
C ARG A 106 -9.76 -11.63 -5.03
N GLN A 107 -8.66 -12.35 -5.21
CA GLN A 107 -7.70 -12.63 -4.12
C GLN A 107 -7.14 -11.33 -3.53
N ILE A 108 -6.74 -10.40 -4.39
CA ILE A 108 -6.23 -9.09 -3.95
C ILE A 108 -7.33 -8.31 -3.21
N ALA A 109 -8.54 -8.32 -3.74
CA ALA A 109 -9.68 -7.62 -3.15
C ALA A 109 -10.00 -8.15 -1.75
N GLU A 110 -10.05 -9.48 -1.59
CA GLU A 110 -10.32 -10.11 -0.29
C GLU A 110 -9.24 -9.77 0.73
N ALA A 111 -7.98 -9.82 0.33
CA ALA A 111 -6.86 -9.49 1.21
C ALA A 111 -6.88 -8.03 1.66
N LYS A 112 -7.39 -7.13 0.82
CA LYS A 112 -7.39 -5.69 1.09
C LYS A 112 -8.71 -5.18 1.69
N MET A 113 -9.72 -6.04 1.84
CA MET A 113 -11.04 -5.64 2.38
C MET A 113 -10.97 -4.79 3.67
N PRO A 114 -10.08 -5.07 4.65
CA PRO A 114 -10.01 -4.26 5.85
C PRO A 114 -9.67 -2.80 5.63
N ASP A 115 -8.98 -2.48 4.53
CA ASP A 115 -8.54 -1.12 4.22
C ASP A 115 -9.42 -0.42 3.18
N LEU A 116 -10.34 -1.16 2.56
CA LEU A 116 -11.17 -0.61 1.49
C LEU A 116 -12.49 -0.04 2.03
N ASN A 117 -12.99 0.99 1.35
CA ASN A 117 -14.25 1.66 1.68
C ASN A 117 -15.43 1.06 0.92
N CYS A 118 -15.49 -0.26 0.86
CA CYS A 118 -16.56 -0.99 0.19
C CYS A 118 -17.14 -2.05 1.12
N PHE A 119 -18.37 -2.47 0.86
CA PHE A 119 -19.07 -3.43 1.71
C PHE A 119 -19.05 -4.86 1.15
N THR A 120 -18.80 -5.01 -0.15
CA THR A 120 -18.82 -6.32 -0.82
C THR A 120 -17.50 -6.59 -1.54
N VAL A 121 -17.19 -7.89 -1.72
CA VAL A 121 -16.01 -8.31 -2.47
C VAL A 121 -16.10 -7.87 -3.92
N GLU A 122 -17.29 -7.91 -4.51
CA GLU A 122 -17.53 -7.47 -5.88
C GLU A 122 -17.15 -6.00 -6.08
N SER A 123 -17.54 -5.13 -5.14
CA SER A 123 -17.16 -3.71 -5.17
C SER A 123 -15.63 -3.56 -5.03
N ALA A 124 -15.01 -4.36 -4.17
CA ALA A 124 -13.56 -4.37 -4.01
C ALA A 124 -12.86 -4.81 -5.29
N MET A 125 -13.38 -5.84 -5.97
CA MET A 125 -12.86 -6.30 -7.25
C MET A 125 -12.92 -5.21 -8.32
N SER A 126 -14.00 -4.45 -8.33
CA SER A 126 -14.14 -3.31 -9.24
C SER A 126 -13.07 -2.24 -9.00
N MET A 127 -12.78 -1.95 -7.74
CA MET A 127 -11.73 -1.01 -7.35
C MET A 127 -10.33 -1.52 -7.80
N VAL A 128 -10.05 -2.80 -7.57
CA VAL A 128 -8.77 -3.41 -7.97
C VAL A 128 -8.62 -3.41 -9.49
N ALA A 129 -9.69 -3.75 -10.21
CA ALA A 129 -9.69 -3.75 -11.69
C ALA A 129 -9.43 -2.35 -12.25
N GLY A 130 -10.00 -1.31 -11.61
CA GLY A 130 -9.74 0.08 -11.99
C GLY A 130 -8.26 0.46 -11.80
N THR A 131 -7.65 0.02 -10.71
CA THR A 131 -6.23 0.23 -10.44
C THR A 131 -5.37 -0.49 -11.50
N ALA A 132 -5.72 -1.73 -11.85
CA ALA A 132 -5.03 -2.48 -12.89
C ALA A 132 -5.09 -1.76 -14.24
N ARG A 133 -6.26 -1.24 -14.60
CA ARG A 133 -6.45 -0.46 -15.82
C ARG A 133 -5.52 0.76 -15.85
N SER A 134 -5.41 1.46 -14.73
CA SER A 134 -4.53 2.64 -14.62
C SER A 134 -3.04 2.30 -14.73
N MET A 135 -2.68 1.04 -14.51
CA MET A 135 -1.30 0.57 -14.59
C MET A 135 -0.97 -0.05 -15.95
N GLY A 136 -1.94 -0.17 -16.86
CA GLY A 136 -1.75 -0.87 -18.11
C GLY A 136 -1.79 -2.39 -17.98
N ILE A 137 -2.41 -2.89 -16.94
CA ILE A 137 -2.62 -4.32 -16.70
C ILE A 137 -4.06 -4.67 -17.10
N THR A 138 -4.22 -5.62 -18.01
CA THR A 138 -5.54 -6.06 -18.47
C THR A 138 -6.08 -7.15 -17.54
N VAL A 139 -7.36 -7.12 -17.26
CA VAL A 139 -8.03 -8.20 -16.51
C VAL A 139 -8.67 -9.13 -17.52
N THR A 140 -8.24 -10.38 -17.54
CA THR A 140 -8.70 -11.38 -18.52
C THR A 140 -9.75 -12.31 -17.91
N GLY A 141 -10.58 -12.87 -18.77
CA GLY A 141 -11.63 -13.80 -18.38
C GLY A 141 -13.00 -13.14 -18.37
N GLU A 142 -14.03 -13.92 -18.00
CA GLU A 142 -15.38 -13.42 -17.91
C GLU A 142 -15.53 -12.48 -16.70
N ASN A 143 -16.07 -11.29 -16.95
CA ASN A 143 -16.27 -10.30 -15.90
C ASN A 143 -17.45 -10.72 -14.99
N PRO A 144 -17.22 -11.11 -13.74
CA PRO A 144 -18.29 -11.49 -12.83
C PRO A 144 -19.17 -10.32 -12.41
N LEU A 145 -18.74 -9.08 -12.69
CA LEU A 145 -19.45 -7.86 -12.35
C LEU A 145 -20.32 -7.38 -13.51
N ALA A 146 -20.15 -7.94 -14.70
CA ALA A 146 -20.98 -7.61 -15.85
C ALA A 146 -22.35 -8.22 -15.67
N LYS A 147 -23.39 -7.41 -15.81
CA LYS A 147 -24.77 -7.87 -15.78
C LYS A 147 -25.34 -7.94 -17.18
#